data_3daed633b3753c3903406c8da8858214
#
_entry.id   3daed633b3753c3903406c8da8858214
#
_cell.length_a   1.000
_cell.length_b   1.000
_cell.length_c   1.000
_cell.angle_alpha   90.00
_cell.angle_beta   90.00
_cell.angle_gamma   90.00
#
_symmetry.space_group_name_H-M   'P 1'
#
loop_
_entity.id
_entity.type
_entity.pdbx_description
1 polymer ?
#
loop_
_entity_poly.entity_id
_entity_poly.type
_entity_poly.pdbx_seq_one_letter_code
_entity_poly.pdbx_strand_id
1 'polypeptide(L)'
;PPLITGTVVFTIGLSLYPTAINYMAGGTSSPNYGSWQNWAIAFFTLIVVTALNHFGKGIWKLASILIGIIVGYLVSIPFGMVDFSSIGEAGVCQLPSLMHFGVQFEPSSCVALGILFAINSIQAIGDYSATTIGAMDRTPKDDELQRGIVGYGLSNVVGALLGGLPTATYSQNVGIVTTTKVINRWVLGLAAAILGIAGLVPKFSAILTTIPQCVLGGATVSVFASIAMTGMKLVASAEMDYRNSSIVGLAAALGMGVSQLSLIHISEPTRHAQISY
;
A
#
# COMPACT_ATOMS: atom_id res chain seq x y z
N PRO A 1 -3.96 -17.88 13.81
CA PRO A 1 -3.05 -17.67 14.95
C PRO A 1 -2.22 -16.40 14.74
N PRO A 2 -1.97 -15.57 15.78
CA PRO A 2 -1.26 -14.30 15.67
C PRO A 2 0.12 -14.43 15.02
N LEU A 3 0.79 -15.55 15.26
CA LEU A 3 2.10 -15.86 14.69
C LEU A 3 2.06 -15.84 13.15
N ILE A 4 1.12 -16.57 12.54
CA ILE A 4 1.04 -16.69 11.07
C ILE A 4 0.70 -15.33 10.45
N THR A 5 -0.34 -14.66 10.95
CA THR A 5 -0.74 -13.34 10.46
C THR A 5 0.38 -12.32 10.64
N GLY A 6 1.03 -12.34 11.82
CA GLY A 6 2.16 -11.46 12.12
C GLY A 6 3.35 -11.69 11.18
N THR A 7 3.69 -12.95 10.91
CA THR A 7 4.78 -13.31 9.99
C THR A 7 4.50 -12.82 8.57
N VAL A 8 3.27 -13.02 8.07
CA VAL A 8 2.88 -12.53 6.73
C VAL A 8 2.99 -11.02 6.65
N VAL A 9 2.39 -10.29 7.60
CA VAL A 9 2.41 -8.81 7.62
C VAL A 9 3.85 -8.29 7.76
N PHE A 10 4.66 -8.90 8.62
CA PHE A 10 6.07 -8.55 8.79
C PHE A 10 6.86 -8.72 7.50
N THR A 11 6.73 -9.87 6.86
CA THR A 11 7.41 -10.17 5.59
C THR A 11 6.98 -9.23 4.47
N ILE A 12 5.68 -8.91 4.36
CA ILE A 12 5.18 -7.91 3.41
C ILE A 12 5.85 -6.56 3.65
N GLY A 13 5.87 -6.09 4.90
CA GLY A 13 6.49 -4.80 5.24
C GLY A 13 7.97 -4.75 4.82
N LEU A 14 8.72 -5.81 5.10
CA LEU A 14 10.14 -5.91 4.73
C LEU A 14 10.35 -5.97 3.22
N SER A 15 9.54 -6.74 2.49
CA SER A 15 9.68 -6.92 1.04
C SER A 15 9.41 -5.64 0.24
N LEU A 16 8.72 -4.67 0.83
CA LEU A 16 8.42 -3.37 0.20
C LEU A 16 9.52 -2.32 0.38
N TYR A 17 10.51 -2.53 1.28
CA TYR A 17 11.58 -1.55 1.47
C TYR A 17 12.40 -1.26 0.21
N PRO A 18 12.81 -2.25 -0.60
CA PRO A 18 13.53 -1.96 -1.85
C PRO A 18 12.72 -1.07 -2.79
N THR A 19 11.41 -1.28 -2.88
CA THR A 19 10.51 -0.44 -3.69
C THR A 19 10.46 0.99 -3.18
N ALA A 20 10.36 1.19 -1.87
CA ALA A 20 10.37 2.53 -1.28
C ALA A 20 11.70 3.26 -1.54
N ILE A 21 12.81 2.57 -1.40
CA ILE A 21 14.15 3.12 -1.68
C ILE A 21 14.31 3.47 -3.16
N ASN A 22 13.83 2.62 -4.07
CA ASN A 22 13.81 2.93 -5.50
C ASN A 22 12.97 4.18 -5.81
N TYR A 23 11.84 4.35 -5.14
CA TYR A 23 11.03 5.58 -5.25
C TYR A 23 11.78 6.79 -4.68
N MET A 24 12.45 6.68 -3.53
CA MET A 24 13.27 7.76 -2.98
C MET A 24 14.36 8.22 -3.95
N ALA A 25 14.95 7.29 -4.71
CA ALA A 25 15.91 7.59 -5.76
C ALA A 25 15.29 8.24 -7.01
N GLY A 26 13.97 8.36 -7.10
CA GLY A 26 13.25 8.98 -8.22
C GLY A 26 12.54 8.00 -9.15
N GLY A 27 12.56 6.70 -8.83
CA GLY A 27 11.97 5.62 -9.64
C GLY A 27 12.88 5.12 -10.77
N THR A 28 12.91 3.81 -10.95
CA THR A 28 13.82 3.12 -11.88
C THR A 28 13.67 3.53 -13.33
N SER A 29 12.51 4.07 -13.73
CA SER A 29 12.24 4.54 -15.10
C SER A 29 12.60 6.00 -15.34
N SER A 30 13.06 6.73 -14.31
CA SER A 30 13.39 8.15 -14.43
C SER A 30 14.81 8.34 -14.94
N PRO A 31 15.06 9.24 -15.92
CA PRO A 31 16.41 9.58 -16.38
C PRO A 31 17.29 10.18 -15.27
N ASN A 32 16.65 10.77 -14.24
CA ASN A 32 17.32 11.37 -13.09
C ASN A 32 17.38 10.43 -11.87
N TYR A 33 17.30 9.11 -12.10
CA TYR A 33 17.39 8.12 -11.02
C TYR A 33 18.69 8.28 -10.22
N GLY A 34 18.57 8.31 -8.89
CA GLY A 34 19.69 8.45 -7.98
C GLY A 34 20.24 9.87 -7.84
N SER A 35 19.63 10.89 -8.47
CA SER A 35 20.10 12.27 -8.34
C SER A 35 20.01 12.76 -6.88
N TRP A 36 20.94 13.65 -6.50
CA TRP A 36 20.96 14.23 -5.15
C TRP A 36 19.65 14.98 -4.81
N GLN A 37 19.00 15.56 -5.81
CA GLN A 37 17.73 16.28 -5.66
C GLN A 37 16.61 15.32 -5.23
N ASN A 38 16.52 14.15 -5.86
CA ASN A 38 15.55 13.11 -5.48
C ASN A 38 15.74 12.69 -4.02
N TRP A 39 16.99 12.43 -3.62
CA TRP A 39 17.30 12.04 -2.25
C TRP A 39 16.99 13.15 -1.25
N ALA A 40 17.35 14.40 -1.57
CA ALA A 40 17.07 15.54 -0.68
C ALA A 40 15.56 15.72 -0.42
N ILE A 41 14.74 15.67 -1.48
CA ILE A 41 13.28 15.80 -1.36
C ILE A 41 12.68 14.59 -0.65
N ALA A 42 13.16 13.37 -0.95
CA ALA A 42 12.69 12.16 -0.29
C ALA A 42 12.98 12.18 1.22
N PHE A 43 14.22 12.53 1.62
CA PHE A 43 14.57 12.67 3.05
C PHE A 43 13.81 13.80 3.72
N PHE A 44 13.63 14.93 3.05
CA PHE A 44 12.80 16.02 3.57
C PHE A 44 11.37 15.56 3.85
N THR A 45 10.74 14.89 2.88
CA THR A 45 9.39 14.32 3.04
C THR A 45 9.33 13.31 4.19
N LEU A 46 10.32 12.41 4.27
CA LEU A 46 10.41 11.42 5.36
C LEU A 46 10.52 12.10 6.72
N ILE A 47 11.35 13.14 6.84
CA ILE A 47 11.52 13.90 8.10
C ILE A 47 10.19 14.56 8.49
N VAL A 48 9.50 15.20 7.54
CA VAL A 48 8.20 15.84 7.80
C VAL A 48 7.17 14.81 8.28
N VAL A 49 7.04 13.68 7.56
CA VAL A 49 6.12 12.59 7.95
C VAL A 49 6.45 12.07 9.34
N THR A 50 7.72 11.79 9.61
CA THR A 50 8.17 11.22 10.89
C THR A 50 7.98 12.21 12.03
N ALA A 51 8.30 13.48 11.82
CA ALA A 51 8.11 14.55 12.81
C ALA A 51 6.63 14.72 13.14
N LEU A 52 5.75 14.77 12.15
CA LEU A 52 4.31 14.88 12.36
C LEU A 52 3.73 13.63 13.05
N ASN A 53 4.24 12.45 12.70
CA ASN A 53 3.80 11.21 13.34
C ASN A 53 4.23 11.12 14.80
N HIS A 54 5.43 11.61 15.13
CA HIS A 54 5.99 11.55 16.48
C HIS A 54 5.51 12.68 17.39
N PHE A 55 5.57 13.93 16.90
CA PHE A 55 5.24 15.12 17.69
C PHE A 55 3.80 15.62 17.46
N GLY A 56 3.15 15.21 16.38
CA GLY A 56 1.79 15.60 16.05
C GLY A 56 0.77 15.06 17.06
N LYS A 57 -0.29 15.83 17.28
CA LYS A 57 -1.43 15.44 18.13
C LYS A 57 -2.72 15.42 17.31
N GLY A 58 -3.63 14.51 17.62
CA GLY A 58 -4.94 14.43 16.95
C GLY A 58 -4.82 14.24 15.43
N ILE A 59 -5.48 15.11 14.67
CA ILE A 59 -5.56 15.06 13.22
C ILE A 59 -4.19 15.17 12.54
N TRP A 60 -3.27 15.97 13.06
CA TRP A 60 -1.92 16.15 12.52
C TRP A 60 -1.11 14.85 12.50
N LYS A 61 -1.25 14.05 13.54
CA LYS A 61 -0.63 12.72 13.61
C LYS A 61 -1.27 11.75 12.62
N LEU A 62 -2.60 11.73 12.54
CA LEU A 62 -3.34 10.83 11.66
C LEU A 62 -3.11 11.15 10.17
N ALA A 63 -3.05 12.43 9.82
CA ALA A 63 -2.82 12.91 8.46
C ALA A 63 -1.34 13.13 8.12
N SER A 64 -0.40 12.69 8.97
CA SER A 64 1.04 12.95 8.81
C SER A 64 1.60 12.58 7.44
N ILE A 65 1.17 11.44 6.90
CA ILE A 65 1.59 10.95 5.58
C ILE A 65 1.06 11.88 4.49
N LEU A 66 -0.23 12.21 4.52
CA LEU A 66 -0.86 13.10 3.55
C LEU A 66 -0.22 14.49 3.57
N ILE A 67 -0.03 15.06 4.76
CA ILE A 67 0.61 16.37 4.92
C ILE A 67 2.05 16.32 4.42
N GLY A 68 2.80 15.26 4.74
CA GLY A 68 4.15 15.05 4.25
C GLY A 68 4.24 14.99 2.74
N ILE A 69 3.31 14.29 2.08
CA ILE A 69 3.23 14.24 0.61
C ILE A 69 2.92 15.63 0.04
N ILE A 70 1.94 16.36 0.61
CA ILE A 70 1.60 17.71 0.15
C ILE A 70 2.79 18.65 0.29
N VAL A 71 3.45 18.66 1.44
CA VAL A 71 4.62 19.53 1.69
C VAL A 71 5.78 19.14 0.77
N GLY A 72 6.07 17.84 0.63
CA GLY A 72 7.10 17.35 -0.29
C GLY A 72 6.81 17.71 -1.75
N TYR A 73 5.55 17.61 -2.17
CA TYR A 73 5.09 18.02 -3.49
C TYR A 73 5.31 19.52 -3.72
N LEU A 74 4.90 20.36 -2.77
CA LEU A 74 5.09 21.81 -2.87
C LEU A 74 6.58 22.20 -2.95
N VAL A 75 7.43 21.52 -2.21
CA VAL A 75 8.88 21.72 -2.26
C VAL A 75 9.47 21.23 -3.59
N SER A 76 8.92 20.22 -4.24
CA SER A 76 9.41 19.70 -5.52
C SER A 76 9.11 20.63 -6.71
N ILE A 77 8.14 21.54 -6.61
CA ILE A 77 7.77 22.49 -7.68
C ILE A 77 8.93 23.40 -8.07
N PRO A 78 9.60 24.13 -7.15
CA PRO A 78 10.72 25.02 -7.51
C PRO A 78 11.93 24.26 -8.07
N PHE A 79 12.07 22.96 -7.83
CA PHE A 79 13.11 22.14 -8.42
C PHE A 79 12.78 21.67 -9.85
N GLY A 80 11.63 22.07 -10.40
CA GLY A 80 11.22 21.71 -11.76
C GLY A 80 10.91 20.21 -11.94
N MET A 81 10.56 19.51 -10.86
CA MET A 81 10.31 18.06 -10.89
C MET A 81 8.85 17.70 -11.14
N VAL A 82 7.98 18.72 -11.26
CA VAL A 82 6.54 18.54 -11.45
C VAL A 82 6.16 18.97 -12.86
N ASP A 83 5.59 18.05 -13.63
CA ASP A 83 5.03 18.34 -14.95
C ASP A 83 3.51 18.54 -14.84
N PHE A 84 3.06 19.76 -15.11
CA PHE A 84 1.64 20.13 -15.07
C PHE A 84 0.91 19.92 -16.41
N SER A 85 1.59 19.50 -17.48
CA SER A 85 0.99 19.37 -18.82
C SER A 85 -0.17 18.37 -18.82
N SER A 86 -0.02 17.25 -18.12
CA SER A 86 -1.02 16.19 -18.00
C SER A 86 -2.34 16.66 -17.33
N ILE A 87 -2.28 17.69 -16.47
CA ILE A 87 -3.48 18.23 -15.82
C ILE A 87 -4.33 19.05 -16.81
N GLY A 88 -3.66 19.75 -17.74
CA GLY A 88 -4.34 20.54 -18.77
C GLY A 88 -5.13 19.67 -19.76
N GLU A 89 -4.60 18.52 -20.10
CA GLU A 89 -5.19 17.58 -21.05
C GLU A 89 -6.28 16.69 -20.43
N ALA A 90 -6.32 16.58 -19.10
CA ALA A 90 -7.27 15.73 -18.40
C ALA A 90 -8.71 16.29 -18.49
N GLY A 91 -9.65 15.40 -18.82
CA GLY A 91 -11.09 15.72 -18.84
C GLY A 91 -11.63 16.09 -17.46
N VAL A 92 -12.79 16.73 -17.43
CA VAL A 92 -13.44 17.11 -16.16
C VAL A 92 -14.19 15.94 -15.53
N CYS A 93 -14.79 15.08 -16.34
CA CYS A 93 -15.56 13.93 -15.89
C CYS A 93 -15.37 12.76 -16.86
N GLN A 94 -15.14 11.58 -16.33
CA GLN A 94 -15.05 10.35 -17.12
C GLN A 94 -15.76 9.22 -16.36
N LEU A 95 -16.67 8.56 -17.05
CA LEU A 95 -17.28 7.35 -16.51
C LEU A 95 -16.36 6.15 -16.73
N PRO A 96 -16.25 5.25 -15.75
CA PRO A 96 -15.48 4.04 -15.91
C PRO A 96 -16.12 3.17 -17.01
N SER A 97 -15.30 2.66 -17.92
CA SER A 97 -15.75 1.72 -18.94
C SER A 97 -15.73 0.31 -18.36
N LEU A 98 -16.87 -0.38 -18.43
CA LEU A 98 -16.96 -1.77 -18.02
C LEU A 98 -16.04 -2.64 -18.92
N MET A 99 -15.26 -3.50 -18.27
CA MET A 99 -14.39 -4.48 -18.93
C MET A 99 -13.44 -3.86 -19.97
N HIS A 100 -12.91 -2.68 -19.69
CA HIS A 100 -12.03 -1.92 -20.60
C HIS A 100 -10.86 -2.75 -21.15
N PHE A 101 -10.27 -3.61 -20.34
CA PHE A 101 -9.14 -4.46 -20.72
C PHE A 101 -9.56 -5.82 -21.30
N GLY A 102 -10.86 -6.08 -21.41
CA GLY A 102 -11.38 -7.40 -21.77
C GLY A 102 -11.19 -8.44 -20.66
N VAL A 103 -11.58 -9.68 -20.96
CA VAL A 103 -11.37 -10.82 -20.06
C VAL A 103 -10.51 -11.84 -20.76
N GLN A 104 -9.34 -12.12 -20.20
CA GLN A 104 -8.47 -13.19 -20.63
C GLN A 104 -8.36 -14.20 -19.49
N PHE A 105 -8.52 -15.45 -19.83
CA PHE A 105 -8.41 -16.55 -18.87
C PHE A 105 -7.07 -17.26 -19.07
N GLU A 106 -6.11 -16.94 -18.20
CA GLU A 106 -4.83 -17.61 -18.14
C GLU A 106 -4.74 -18.44 -16.85
N PRO A 107 -4.66 -19.78 -16.94
CA PRO A 107 -4.71 -20.66 -15.76
C PRO A 107 -3.61 -20.38 -14.74
N SER A 108 -2.39 -20.05 -15.17
CA SER A 108 -1.27 -19.76 -14.26
C SER A 108 -1.53 -18.51 -13.44
N SER A 109 -2.00 -17.43 -14.06
CA SER A 109 -2.37 -16.18 -13.41
C SER A 109 -3.56 -16.37 -12.46
N CYS A 110 -4.56 -17.17 -12.86
CA CYS A 110 -5.70 -17.48 -11.99
C CYS A 110 -5.28 -18.22 -10.73
N VAL A 111 -4.39 -19.20 -10.82
CA VAL A 111 -3.86 -19.92 -9.63
C VAL A 111 -3.05 -18.97 -8.75
N ALA A 112 -2.15 -18.18 -9.33
CA ALA A 112 -1.33 -17.22 -8.57
C ALA A 112 -2.20 -16.20 -7.82
N LEU A 113 -3.18 -15.59 -8.50
CA LEU A 113 -4.13 -14.66 -7.89
C LEU A 113 -5.01 -15.34 -6.85
N GLY A 114 -5.44 -16.59 -7.09
CA GLY A 114 -6.20 -17.37 -6.11
C GLY A 114 -5.45 -17.57 -4.79
N ILE A 115 -4.15 -17.88 -4.88
CA ILE A 115 -3.27 -18.00 -3.69
C ILE A 115 -3.12 -16.64 -3.00
N LEU A 116 -2.90 -15.56 -3.75
CA LEU A 116 -2.81 -14.20 -3.19
C LEU A 116 -4.09 -13.79 -2.48
N PHE A 117 -5.26 -14.06 -3.06
CA PHE A 117 -6.54 -13.77 -2.41
C PHE A 117 -6.78 -14.61 -1.16
N ALA A 118 -6.34 -15.87 -1.13
CA ALA A 118 -6.39 -16.67 0.08
C ALA A 118 -5.54 -16.07 1.20
N ILE A 119 -4.32 -15.64 0.91
CA ILE A 119 -3.42 -14.96 1.88
C ILE A 119 -4.03 -13.63 2.34
N ASN A 120 -4.52 -12.81 1.41
CA ASN A 120 -5.18 -11.53 1.73
C ASN A 120 -6.45 -11.73 2.57
N SER A 121 -7.18 -12.83 2.39
CA SER A 121 -8.34 -13.15 3.22
C SER A 121 -7.95 -13.44 4.66
N ILE A 122 -6.82 -14.10 4.90
CA ILE A 122 -6.26 -14.31 6.24
C ILE A 122 -5.88 -12.98 6.88
N GLN A 123 -5.23 -12.08 6.13
CA GLN A 123 -4.92 -10.73 6.60
C GLN A 123 -6.20 -9.96 6.93
N ALA A 124 -7.21 -10.00 6.05
CA ALA A 124 -8.49 -9.32 6.26
C ALA A 124 -9.21 -9.78 7.53
N ILE A 125 -9.20 -11.08 7.83
CA ILE A 125 -9.72 -11.61 9.10
C ILE A 125 -8.98 -10.99 10.30
N GLY A 126 -7.66 -10.87 10.21
CA GLY A 126 -6.85 -10.21 11.22
C GLY A 126 -7.23 -8.74 11.41
N ASP A 127 -7.36 -7.99 10.33
CA ASP A 127 -7.71 -6.57 10.35
C ASP A 127 -9.14 -6.33 10.88
N TYR A 128 -10.12 -7.16 10.49
CA TYR A 128 -11.49 -7.08 11.00
C TYR A 128 -11.54 -7.39 12.49
N SER A 129 -10.80 -8.42 12.93
CA SER A 129 -10.70 -8.78 14.34
C SER A 129 -10.05 -7.66 15.15
N ALA A 130 -8.94 -7.13 14.68
CA ALA A 130 -8.23 -6.04 15.34
C ALA A 130 -9.07 -4.75 15.41
N THR A 131 -9.82 -4.43 14.34
CA THR A 131 -10.74 -3.29 14.32
C THR A 131 -11.88 -3.48 15.32
N THR A 132 -12.49 -4.66 15.35
CA THR A 132 -13.62 -4.93 16.25
C THR A 132 -13.18 -4.91 17.70
N ILE A 133 -12.06 -5.54 18.02
CA ILE A 133 -11.50 -5.52 19.38
C ILE A 133 -11.05 -4.10 19.76
N GLY A 134 -10.29 -3.44 18.87
CA GLY A 134 -9.66 -2.16 19.18
C GLY A 134 -10.63 -0.97 19.18
N ALA A 135 -11.68 -0.98 18.37
CA ALA A 135 -12.61 0.15 18.23
C ALA A 135 -13.97 -0.08 18.89
N MET A 136 -14.44 -1.34 18.95
CA MET A 136 -15.76 -1.68 19.53
C MET A 136 -15.66 -2.37 20.89
N ASP A 137 -14.45 -2.63 21.38
CA ASP A 137 -14.14 -3.26 22.65
C ASP A 137 -14.87 -4.63 22.86
N ARG A 138 -15.02 -5.40 21.75
CA ARG A 138 -15.62 -6.72 21.73
C ARG A 138 -14.94 -7.65 20.73
N THR A 139 -15.08 -8.95 20.90
CA THR A 139 -14.63 -9.93 19.91
C THR A 139 -15.60 -9.99 18.72
N PRO A 140 -15.10 -10.14 17.48
CA PRO A 140 -15.97 -10.34 16.33
C PRO A 140 -16.66 -11.71 16.40
N LYS A 141 -17.85 -11.80 15.83
CA LYS A 141 -18.55 -13.06 15.64
C LYS A 141 -18.10 -13.70 14.32
N ASP A 142 -18.12 -15.01 14.24
CA ASP A 142 -17.73 -15.75 13.03
C ASP A 142 -18.57 -15.33 11.81
N ASP A 143 -19.85 -15.09 11.98
CA ASP A 143 -20.76 -14.59 10.95
C ASP A 143 -20.35 -13.20 10.44
N GLU A 144 -19.86 -12.31 11.30
CA GLU A 144 -19.36 -10.98 10.90
C GLU A 144 -18.08 -11.09 10.07
N LEU A 145 -17.16 -11.97 10.46
CA LEU A 145 -15.93 -12.23 9.71
C LEU A 145 -16.25 -12.83 8.34
N GLN A 146 -17.15 -13.81 8.29
CA GLN A 146 -17.57 -14.43 7.04
C GLN A 146 -18.21 -13.41 6.09
N ARG A 147 -19.13 -12.59 6.55
CA ARG A 147 -19.75 -11.51 5.75
C ARG A 147 -18.72 -10.47 5.31
N GLY A 148 -17.74 -10.16 6.15
CA GLY A 148 -16.63 -9.28 5.82
C GLY A 148 -15.82 -9.80 4.64
N ILE A 149 -15.45 -11.08 4.64
CA ILE A 149 -14.72 -11.73 3.55
C ILE A 149 -15.53 -11.78 2.26
N VAL A 150 -16.83 -12.10 2.35
CA VAL A 150 -17.73 -12.08 1.18
C VAL A 150 -17.82 -10.65 0.60
N GLY A 151 -17.99 -9.64 1.45
CA GLY A 151 -18.01 -8.24 1.03
C GLY A 151 -16.69 -7.80 0.37
N TYR A 152 -15.56 -8.23 0.94
CA TYR A 152 -14.23 -8.00 0.37
C TYR A 152 -14.08 -8.64 -1.01
N GLY A 153 -14.48 -9.90 -1.17
CA GLY A 153 -14.46 -10.59 -2.46
C GLY A 153 -15.36 -9.90 -3.50
N LEU A 154 -16.58 -9.52 -3.11
CA LEU A 154 -17.51 -8.82 -4.00
C LEU A 154 -16.97 -7.46 -4.45
N SER A 155 -16.36 -6.69 -3.54
CA SER A 155 -15.75 -5.40 -3.89
C SER A 155 -14.61 -5.55 -4.91
N ASN A 156 -13.80 -6.61 -4.82
CA ASN A 156 -12.75 -6.92 -5.78
C ASN A 156 -13.33 -7.32 -7.15
N VAL A 157 -14.42 -8.08 -7.19
CA VAL A 157 -15.10 -8.42 -8.46
C VAL A 157 -15.63 -7.16 -9.14
N VAL A 158 -16.31 -6.29 -8.39
CA VAL A 158 -16.81 -5.00 -8.92
C VAL A 158 -15.65 -4.11 -9.38
N GLY A 159 -14.58 -4.02 -8.58
CA GLY A 159 -13.37 -3.28 -8.95
C GLY A 159 -12.75 -3.77 -10.26
N ALA A 160 -12.60 -5.09 -10.41
CA ALA A 160 -12.07 -5.71 -11.63
C ALA A 160 -12.95 -5.42 -12.86
N LEU A 161 -14.27 -5.49 -12.73
CA LEU A 161 -15.20 -5.15 -13.82
C LEU A 161 -15.08 -3.68 -14.26
N LEU A 162 -14.69 -2.79 -13.36
CA LEU A 162 -14.43 -1.37 -13.64
C LEU A 162 -12.97 -1.09 -14.08
N GLY A 163 -12.17 -2.14 -14.29
CA GLY A 163 -10.77 -2.02 -14.70
C GLY A 163 -9.80 -1.67 -13.55
N GLY A 164 -10.24 -1.78 -12.30
CA GLY A 164 -9.40 -1.56 -11.12
C GLY A 164 -8.47 -2.72 -10.82
N LEU A 165 -7.36 -2.42 -10.13
CA LEU A 165 -6.45 -3.44 -9.62
C LEU A 165 -7.06 -4.14 -8.39
N PRO A 166 -6.64 -5.39 -8.08
CA PRO A 166 -7.01 -6.07 -6.86
C PRO A 166 -6.67 -5.23 -5.63
N THR A 167 -7.61 -5.13 -4.70
CA THR A 167 -7.44 -4.39 -3.45
C THR A 167 -7.19 -5.35 -2.29
N ALA A 168 -6.56 -4.84 -1.24
CA ALA A 168 -6.36 -5.53 0.03
C ALA A 168 -6.86 -4.67 1.19
N THR A 169 -7.02 -5.28 2.36
CA THR A 169 -7.24 -4.52 3.59
C THR A 169 -5.93 -3.89 4.05
N TYR A 170 -6.01 -2.69 4.64
CA TYR A 170 -4.83 -1.97 5.11
C TYR A 170 -4.86 -1.83 6.63
N SER A 171 -3.94 -2.51 7.30
CA SER A 171 -3.82 -2.50 8.77
C SER A 171 -3.59 -1.10 9.36
N GLN A 172 -3.08 -0.14 8.58
CA GLN A 172 -2.98 1.26 9.00
C GLN A 172 -4.33 1.87 9.32
N ASN A 173 -5.36 1.52 8.56
CA ASN A 173 -6.73 1.97 8.81
C ASN A 173 -7.27 1.44 10.14
N VAL A 174 -6.88 0.23 10.52
CA VAL A 174 -7.19 -0.33 11.84
C VAL A 174 -6.67 0.58 12.95
N GLY A 175 -5.42 1.05 12.83
CA GLY A 175 -4.82 2.00 13.77
C GLY A 175 -5.59 3.32 13.88
N ILE A 176 -6.04 3.86 12.74
CA ILE A 176 -6.84 5.10 12.69
C ILE A 176 -8.18 4.89 13.39
N VAL A 177 -8.91 3.85 13.02
CA VAL A 177 -10.24 3.56 13.57
C VAL A 177 -10.17 3.25 15.07
N THR A 178 -9.17 2.50 15.50
CA THR A 178 -8.93 2.19 16.92
C THR A 178 -8.64 3.45 17.74
N THR A 179 -7.87 4.38 17.19
CA THR A 179 -7.50 5.63 17.86
C THR A 179 -8.64 6.63 17.90
N THR A 180 -9.38 6.75 16.81
CA THR A 180 -10.48 7.72 16.67
C THR A 180 -11.81 7.21 17.21
N LYS A 181 -11.94 5.89 17.36
CA LYS A 181 -13.21 5.20 17.71
C LYS A 181 -14.36 5.53 16.75
N VAL A 182 -14.06 6.00 15.53
CA VAL A 182 -15.06 6.31 14.51
C VAL A 182 -15.45 5.02 13.77
N ILE A 183 -16.56 4.43 14.20
CA ILE A 183 -17.11 3.17 13.68
C ILE A 183 -18.46 3.37 12.97
N ASN A 184 -18.89 4.61 12.82
CA ASN A 184 -20.19 4.91 12.24
C ASN A 184 -20.16 4.63 10.73
N ARG A 185 -21.03 3.70 10.29
CA ARG A 185 -21.14 3.30 8.88
C ARG A 185 -21.47 4.46 7.92
N TRP A 186 -22.18 5.49 8.39
CA TRP A 186 -22.50 6.66 7.57
C TRP A 186 -21.27 7.51 7.29
N VAL A 187 -20.37 7.66 8.25
CA VAL A 187 -19.10 8.39 8.07
C VAL A 187 -18.21 7.65 7.09
N LEU A 188 -18.10 6.32 7.21
CA LEU A 188 -17.33 5.49 6.27
C LEU A 188 -17.99 5.48 4.88
N GLY A 189 -19.34 5.45 4.82
CA GLY A 189 -20.08 5.56 3.56
C GLY A 189 -19.86 6.90 2.86
N LEU A 190 -19.83 8.01 3.61
CA LEU A 190 -19.50 9.33 3.08
C LEU A 190 -18.06 9.38 2.55
N ALA A 191 -17.10 8.82 3.27
CA ALA A 191 -15.72 8.73 2.80
C ALA A 191 -15.62 7.94 1.49
N ALA A 192 -16.32 6.80 1.38
CA ALA A 192 -16.39 6.02 0.15
C ALA A 192 -17.04 6.80 -1.01
N ALA A 193 -18.10 7.56 -0.74
CA ALA A 193 -18.75 8.42 -1.74
C ALA A 193 -17.81 9.52 -2.25
N ILE A 194 -17.05 10.17 -1.36
CA ILE A 194 -16.05 11.18 -1.73
C ILE A 194 -14.98 10.56 -2.63
N LEU A 195 -14.46 9.38 -2.28
CA LEU A 195 -13.47 8.66 -3.10
C LEU A 195 -14.07 8.25 -4.45
N GLY A 196 -15.33 7.82 -4.48
CA GLY A 196 -16.03 7.50 -5.72
C GLY A 196 -16.16 8.72 -6.64
N ILE A 197 -16.54 9.88 -6.11
CA ILE A 197 -16.62 11.14 -6.86
C ILE A 197 -15.23 11.55 -7.36
N ALA A 198 -14.20 11.45 -6.51
CA ALA A 198 -12.82 11.75 -6.90
C ALA A 198 -12.33 10.85 -8.05
N GLY A 199 -12.74 9.57 -8.04
CA GLY A 199 -12.43 8.62 -9.12
C GLY A 199 -13.11 8.94 -10.46
N LEU A 200 -14.24 9.67 -10.44
CA LEU A 200 -14.94 10.13 -11.65
C LEU A 200 -14.34 11.42 -12.26
N VAL A 201 -13.41 12.06 -11.56
CA VAL A 201 -12.76 13.31 -11.98
C VAL A 201 -11.32 13.04 -12.43
N PRO A 202 -11.04 12.89 -13.75
CA PRO A 202 -9.69 12.61 -14.24
C PRO A 202 -8.66 13.65 -13.84
N LYS A 203 -9.05 14.92 -13.69
CA LYS A 203 -8.16 15.98 -13.19
C LYS A 203 -7.58 15.67 -11.81
N PHE A 204 -8.38 15.07 -10.92
CA PHE A 204 -7.88 14.64 -9.60
C PHE A 204 -6.82 13.56 -9.72
N SER A 205 -7.07 12.57 -10.58
CA SER A 205 -6.09 11.52 -10.88
C SER A 205 -4.82 12.11 -11.52
N ALA A 206 -4.98 13.04 -12.48
CA ALA A 206 -3.85 13.71 -13.12
C ALA A 206 -2.97 14.47 -12.10
N ILE A 207 -3.57 15.16 -11.13
CA ILE A 207 -2.81 15.80 -10.03
C ILE A 207 -2.01 14.77 -9.24
N LEU A 208 -2.60 13.63 -8.92
CA LEU A 208 -1.90 12.58 -8.17
C LEU A 208 -0.74 11.98 -8.95
N THR A 209 -0.85 11.87 -10.28
CA THR A 209 0.22 11.33 -11.13
C THR A 209 1.37 12.32 -11.34
N THR A 210 1.17 13.63 -11.09
CA THR A 210 2.26 14.61 -11.13
C THR A 210 3.16 14.58 -9.88
N ILE A 211 2.77 13.86 -8.83
CA ILE A 211 3.57 13.77 -7.61
C ILE A 211 4.86 13.01 -7.93
N PRO A 212 6.06 13.64 -7.73
CA PRO A 212 7.32 12.98 -8.00
C PRO A 212 7.50 11.70 -7.16
N GLN A 213 8.06 10.67 -7.78
CA GLN A 213 8.25 9.39 -7.09
C GLN A 213 9.11 9.51 -5.83
N CYS A 214 10.08 10.44 -5.80
CA CYS A 214 10.89 10.68 -4.60
C CYS A 214 10.07 11.16 -3.40
N VAL A 215 9.01 11.97 -3.63
CA VAL A 215 8.08 12.40 -2.56
C VAL A 215 7.30 11.19 -2.04
N LEU A 216 6.77 10.37 -2.96
CA LEU A 216 6.08 9.13 -2.60
C LEU A 216 7.01 8.18 -1.86
N GLY A 217 8.26 8.05 -2.32
CA GLY A 217 9.28 7.22 -1.66
C GLY A 217 9.53 7.63 -0.22
N GLY A 218 9.75 8.91 0.04
CA GLY A 218 9.95 9.43 1.39
C GLY A 218 8.78 9.15 2.33
N ALA A 219 7.53 9.28 1.82
CA ALA A 219 6.34 8.97 2.60
C ALA A 219 6.14 7.46 2.80
N THR A 220 6.35 6.63 1.76
CA THR A 220 6.08 5.18 1.80
C THR A 220 7.05 4.39 2.66
N VAL A 221 8.30 4.84 2.83
CA VAL A 221 9.23 4.23 3.80
C VAL A 221 8.61 4.19 5.19
N SER A 222 8.01 5.30 5.64
CA SER A 222 7.33 5.37 6.95
C SER A 222 6.13 4.42 7.04
N VAL A 223 5.36 4.29 5.95
CA VAL A 223 4.23 3.35 5.86
C VAL A 223 4.71 1.91 5.98
N PHE A 224 5.71 1.52 5.18
CA PHE A 224 6.21 0.14 5.16
C PHE A 224 6.88 -0.23 6.48
N ALA A 225 7.57 0.72 7.12
CA ALA A 225 8.08 0.55 8.47
C ALA A 225 6.95 0.27 9.48
N SER A 226 5.83 0.99 9.36
CA SER A 226 4.66 0.77 10.22
C SER A 226 4.02 -0.60 9.99
N ILE A 227 3.96 -1.07 8.74
CA ILE A 227 3.46 -2.42 8.41
C ILE A 227 4.37 -3.47 9.04
N ALA A 228 5.69 -3.39 8.81
CA ALA A 228 6.65 -4.33 9.38
C ALA A 228 6.57 -4.38 10.91
N MET A 229 6.50 -3.21 11.57
CA MET A 229 6.37 -3.13 13.03
C MET A 229 5.04 -3.69 13.55
N THR A 230 3.95 -3.54 12.80
CA THR A 230 2.66 -4.15 13.16
C THR A 230 2.76 -5.67 13.09
N GLY A 231 3.36 -6.21 12.03
CA GLY A 231 3.63 -7.64 11.92
C GLY A 231 4.53 -8.16 13.04
N MET A 232 5.61 -7.44 13.35
CA MET A 232 6.51 -7.80 14.46
C MET A 232 5.82 -7.81 15.82
N LYS A 233 4.92 -6.84 16.10
CA LYS A 233 4.13 -6.83 17.33
C LYS A 233 3.22 -8.05 17.46
N LEU A 234 2.60 -8.47 16.35
CA LEU A 234 1.77 -9.69 16.33
C LEU A 234 2.60 -10.94 16.54
N VAL A 235 3.79 -11.03 15.93
CA VAL A 235 4.73 -12.12 16.16
C VAL A 235 5.17 -12.16 17.63
N ALA A 236 5.54 -11.00 18.19
CA ALA A 236 5.98 -10.90 19.58
C ALA A 236 4.87 -11.18 20.62
N SER A 237 3.61 -11.15 20.22
CA SER A 237 2.48 -11.54 21.08
C SER A 237 2.26 -13.05 21.16
N ALA A 238 2.92 -13.82 20.31
CA ALA A 238 2.89 -15.28 20.33
C ALA A 238 4.06 -15.83 21.16
N GLU A 239 3.92 -17.06 21.65
CA GLU A 239 5.01 -17.77 22.31
C GLU A 239 6.15 -18.03 21.31
N MET A 240 7.34 -17.47 21.58
CA MET A 240 8.52 -17.55 20.71
C MET A 240 9.44 -18.68 21.15
N ASP A 241 8.98 -19.93 20.97
CA ASP A 241 9.81 -21.11 21.08
C ASP A 241 10.76 -21.26 19.86
N TYR A 242 11.66 -22.24 19.89
CA TYR A 242 12.59 -22.47 18.78
C TYR A 242 11.88 -22.76 17.47
N ARG A 243 10.76 -23.50 17.50
CA ARG A 243 9.97 -23.84 16.32
C ARG A 243 9.32 -22.59 15.70
N ASN A 244 8.67 -21.78 16.51
CA ASN A 244 7.98 -20.56 16.07
C ASN A 244 8.97 -19.53 15.54
N SER A 245 10.12 -19.36 16.21
CA SER A 245 11.21 -18.49 15.76
C SER A 245 11.78 -18.94 14.40
N SER A 246 11.95 -20.24 14.21
CA SER A 246 12.41 -20.80 12.93
C SER A 246 11.40 -20.59 11.81
N ILE A 247 10.10 -20.75 12.08
CA ILE A 247 9.03 -20.49 11.09
C ILE A 247 9.05 -19.02 10.64
N VAL A 248 9.09 -18.10 11.59
CA VAL A 248 9.13 -16.65 11.29
C VAL A 248 10.39 -16.28 10.51
N GLY A 249 11.56 -16.76 10.96
CA GLY A 249 12.84 -16.48 10.32
C GLY A 249 12.93 -17.00 8.89
N LEU A 250 12.54 -18.25 8.67
CA LEU A 250 12.53 -18.86 7.34
C LEU A 250 11.51 -18.21 6.40
N ALA A 251 10.31 -17.92 6.89
CA ALA A 251 9.29 -17.27 6.09
C ALA A 251 9.71 -15.85 5.67
N ALA A 252 10.32 -15.08 6.58
CA ALA A 252 10.85 -13.76 6.27
C ALA A 252 12.01 -13.84 5.28
N ALA A 253 12.97 -14.76 5.47
CA ALA A 253 14.10 -14.93 4.58
C ALA A 253 13.68 -15.34 3.17
N LEU A 254 12.77 -16.31 3.04
CA LEU A 254 12.25 -16.75 1.74
C LEU A 254 11.40 -15.69 1.07
N GLY A 255 10.51 -15.02 1.82
CA GLY A 255 9.64 -13.98 1.28
C GLY A 255 10.43 -12.78 0.74
N MET A 256 11.46 -12.34 1.47
CA MET A 256 12.37 -11.30 0.98
C MET A 256 13.27 -11.79 -0.15
N GLY A 257 13.84 -12.99 -0.03
CA GLY A 257 14.76 -13.54 -1.03
C GLY A 257 14.09 -13.74 -2.39
N VAL A 258 12.87 -14.28 -2.42
CA VAL A 258 12.11 -14.49 -3.66
C VAL A 258 11.74 -13.15 -4.31
N SER A 259 11.38 -12.14 -3.53
CA SER A 259 11.05 -10.81 -4.08
C SER A 259 12.26 -10.15 -4.77
N GLN A 260 13.47 -10.36 -4.26
CA GLN A 260 14.70 -9.85 -4.86
C GLN A 260 15.08 -10.61 -6.15
N LEU A 261 14.92 -11.93 -6.16
CA LEU A 261 15.18 -12.76 -7.34
C LEU A 261 14.23 -12.42 -8.51
N SER A 262 12.95 -12.18 -8.21
CA SER A 262 11.96 -11.79 -9.23
C SER A 262 12.32 -10.46 -9.91
N LEU A 263 12.88 -9.49 -9.18
CA LEU A 263 13.36 -8.22 -9.75
C LEU A 263 14.59 -8.41 -10.65
N ILE A 264 15.49 -9.33 -10.32
CA ILE A 264 16.68 -9.63 -11.11
C ILE A 264 16.31 -10.31 -12.42
N HIS A 265 15.40 -11.29 -12.42
CA HIS A 265 14.99 -12.01 -13.62
C HIS A 265 14.13 -11.20 -14.59
N ILE A 266 13.42 -10.18 -14.15
CA ILE A 266 12.64 -9.28 -15.03
C ILE A 266 13.55 -8.27 -15.73
N SER A 267 14.68 -7.89 -15.13
CA SER A 267 15.60 -6.89 -15.70
C SER A 267 16.70 -7.48 -16.59
N GLU A 268 17.05 -8.75 -16.47
CA GLU A 268 18.15 -9.36 -17.21
C GLU A 268 17.83 -9.85 -18.64
N PRO A 269 16.61 -10.33 -19.00
CA PRO A 269 16.35 -10.81 -20.36
C PRO A 269 16.56 -9.75 -21.45
N THR A 270 16.44 -8.47 -21.09
CA THR A 270 16.64 -7.37 -22.02
C THR A 270 18.10 -6.96 -22.22
N ARG A 271 18.99 -7.25 -21.29
CA ARG A 271 20.42 -6.94 -21.43
C ARG A 271 21.19 -7.93 -22.29
N HIS A 272 20.85 -9.21 -22.26
CA HIS A 272 21.49 -10.21 -23.12
C HIS A 272 21.04 -10.15 -24.57
N ALA A 273 19.82 -9.63 -24.85
CA ALA A 273 19.35 -9.43 -26.22
C ALA A 273 19.99 -8.21 -26.93
N GLN A 274 20.58 -7.26 -26.16
CA GLN A 274 21.24 -6.07 -26.74
C GLN A 274 22.75 -6.24 -27.01
N ILE A 275 23.37 -7.34 -26.59
CA ILE A 275 24.80 -7.61 -26.81
C ILE A 275 25.01 -8.53 -28.03
N SER A 276 23.96 -8.93 -28.72
CA SER A 276 24.03 -9.89 -29.83
C SER A 276 23.80 -9.27 -31.22
N TYR A 277 24.01 -7.94 -31.39
CA TYR A 277 24.08 -7.29 -32.72
C TYR A 277 25.22 -6.30 -32.76
#